data_ccf261b1e7eb6bd61045a250d568e348
#
_entry.id   ccf261b1e7eb6bd61045a250d568e348
#
_cell.length_a   1.000
_cell.length_b   1.000
_cell.length_c   1.000
_cell.angle_alpha   90.00
_cell.angle_beta   90.00
_cell.angle_gamma   90.00
#
_symmetry.space_group_name_H-M   'P 1'
#
loop_
_entity.id
_entity.type
_entity.pdbx_description
1 polymer ?
#
loop_
_entity_poly.entity_id
_entity_poly.type
_entity_poly.pdbx_seq_one_letter_code
_entity_poly.pdbx_strand_id
1 'polypeptide(L)'
;SLHDALPIFLEKRKYVTMAGSSYVLLEFSEGDSAQHIRERVYNVLSCGYEPIIAHVERYQATVKSVGFSSDLVDMGARLQVNVESILGKYTWGAKRYCRKLMKEDLLGFVGSDSHNTKTRIPNIGAGAAYVSKKMGEAYAERIFHDNPMEILRDAGEI
;
A
#
# COMPACT_ATOMS: atom_id res chain seq x y z
N SER A 1 30.04 -8.04 13.00
CA SER A 1 30.15 -8.39 14.42
C SER A 1 28.75 -8.59 15.03
N LEU A 2 28.66 -9.25 16.17
CA LEU A 2 27.42 -9.42 16.92
C LEU A 2 26.77 -8.07 17.29
N HIS A 3 27.58 -7.02 17.44
CA HIS A 3 27.10 -5.67 17.76
C HIS A 3 26.37 -5.02 16.58
N ASP A 4 26.76 -5.35 15.35
CA ASP A 4 26.13 -4.80 14.15
C ASP A 4 24.84 -5.56 13.80
N ALA A 5 24.76 -6.84 14.17
CA ALA A 5 23.58 -7.69 13.93
C ALA A 5 22.45 -7.45 14.95
N LEU A 6 22.77 -7.00 16.16
CA LEU A 6 21.79 -6.84 17.25
C LEU A 6 20.70 -5.78 16.94
N PRO A 7 21.02 -4.60 16.42
CA PRO A 7 20.00 -3.62 16.06
C PRO A 7 19.03 -4.14 15.00
N ILE A 8 19.53 -4.83 13.97
CA ILE A 8 18.72 -5.42 12.91
C ILE A 8 17.79 -6.50 13.48
N PHE A 9 18.29 -7.34 14.38
CA PHE A 9 17.50 -8.39 15.02
C PHE A 9 16.39 -7.81 15.92
N LEU A 10 16.70 -6.75 16.67
CA LEU A 10 15.71 -6.06 17.51
C LEU A 10 14.67 -5.32 16.68
N GLU A 11 15.05 -4.73 15.54
CA GLU A 11 14.12 -4.06 14.63
C GLU A 11 13.17 -5.05 13.97
N LYS A 12 13.61 -6.22 13.57
CA LYS A 12 12.73 -7.26 12.99
C LYS A 12 11.58 -7.63 13.91
N ARG A 13 11.74 -7.53 15.21
CA ARG A 13 10.69 -7.81 16.20
C ARG A 13 9.64 -6.69 16.31
N LYS A 14 9.93 -5.48 15.80
CA LYS A 14 9.01 -4.34 15.83
C LYS A 14 7.91 -4.44 14.79
N TYR A 15 8.12 -5.19 13.71
CA TYR A 15 7.20 -5.23 12.60
C TYR A 15 6.21 -6.38 12.74
N VAL A 16 4.93 -6.05 12.58
CA VAL A 16 3.86 -7.04 12.51
C VAL A 16 3.62 -7.32 11.03
N THR A 17 3.82 -8.57 10.65
CA THR A 17 3.62 -9.00 9.27
C THR A 17 2.17 -9.35 8.99
N MET A 18 1.75 -9.18 7.74
CA MET A 18 0.39 -9.52 7.30
C MET A 18 0.26 -11.04 7.18
N ALA A 19 -0.67 -11.63 7.95
CA ALA A 19 -0.96 -13.07 7.95
C ALA A 19 0.28 -13.97 8.13
N GLY A 20 1.32 -13.47 8.81
CA GLY A 20 2.58 -14.20 8.98
C GLY A 20 3.48 -14.24 7.75
N SER A 21 3.19 -13.41 6.75
CA SER A 21 4.00 -13.25 5.54
C SER A 21 5.24 -12.39 5.79
N SER A 22 6.04 -12.14 4.74
CA SER A 22 7.13 -11.14 4.77
C SER A 22 6.65 -9.71 4.50
N TYR A 23 5.36 -9.50 4.27
CA TYR A 23 4.79 -8.17 3.99
C TYR A 23 4.44 -7.42 5.26
N VAL A 24 4.84 -6.15 5.32
CA VAL A 24 4.59 -5.26 6.47
C VAL A 24 3.78 -4.07 5.99
N LEU A 25 2.64 -3.83 6.62
CA LEU A 25 1.81 -2.65 6.33
C LEU A 25 2.35 -1.46 7.12
N LEU A 26 2.69 -0.38 6.41
CA LEU A 26 3.15 0.87 6.99
C LEU A 26 2.07 1.93 6.90
N GLU A 27 1.84 2.60 8.03
CA GLU A 27 0.95 3.76 8.11
C GLU A 27 1.74 4.97 8.58
N PHE A 28 1.34 6.15 8.10
CA PHE A 28 1.97 7.42 8.41
C PHE A 28 0.91 8.45 8.79
N SER A 29 1.35 9.58 9.32
CA SER A 29 0.49 10.74 9.50
C SER A 29 0.43 11.57 8.21
N GLU A 30 -0.66 12.28 8.00
CA GLU A 30 -0.88 13.05 6.76
C GLU A 30 0.25 14.03 6.44
N GLY A 31 0.83 14.63 7.48
CA GLY A 31 1.89 15.62 7.35
C GLY A 31 3.31 15.08 7.43
N ASP A 32 3.49 13.78 7.50
CA ASP A 32 4.83 13.19 7.57
C ASP A 32 5.65 13.56 6.33
N SER A 33 6.93 13.88 6.54
CA SER A 33 7.81 14.30 5.46
C SER A 33 8.14 13.15 4.50
N ALA A 34 8.46 13.49 3.27
CA ALA A 34 8.96 12.52 2.28
C ALA A 34 10.19 11.77 2.80
N GLN A 35 11.08 12.47 3.48
CA GLN A 35 12.28 11.86 4.08
C GLN A 35 11.91 10.82 5.13
N HIS A 36 10.97 11.13 6.03
CA HIS A 36 10.52 10.20 7.07
C HIS A 36 9.90 8.94 6.44
N ILE A 37 9.04 9.11 5.44
CA ILE A 37 8.42 7.97 4.73
C ILE A 37 9.52 7.12 4.08
N ARG A 38 10.46 7.74 3.38
CA ARG A 38 11.57 7.03 2.71
C ARG A 38 12.43 6.25 3.70
N GLU A 39 12.76 6.85 4.84
CA GLU A 39 13.55 6.20 5.89
C GLU A 39 12.85 4.97 6.47
N ARG A 40 11.56 5.07 6.71
CA ARG A 40 10.76 3.95 7.23
C ARG A 40 10.69 2.80 6.22
N VAL A 41 10.48 3.11 4.95
CA VAL A 41 10.50 2.13 3.85
C VAL A 41 11.86 1.45 3.79
N TYR A 42 12.94 2.23 3.82
CA TYR A 42 14.30 1.70 3.80
C TYR A 42 14.56 0.76 4.98
N ASN A 43 14.12 1.13 6.18
CA ASN A 43 14.31 0.31 7.38
C ASN A 43 13.60 -1.05 7.26
N VAL A 44 12.37 -1.07 6.76
CA VAL A 44 11.61 -2.31 6.55
C VAL A 44 12.33 -3.21 5.54
N LEU A 45 12.75 -2.63 4.41
CA LEU A 45 13.50 -3.37 3.38
C LEU A 45 14.82 -3.92 3.93
N SER A 46 15.53 -3.14 4.72
CA SER A 46 16.81 -3.54 5.33
C SER A 46 16.66 -4.72 6.29
N CYS A 47 15.49 -4.87 6.87
CA CYS A 47 15.17 -6.03 7.73
C CYS A 47 14.73 -7.26 6.93
N GLY A 48 14.69 -7.20 5.61
CA GLY A 48 14.29 -8.30 4.75
C GLY A 48 12.78 -8.43 4.56
N TYR A 49 12.01 -7.42 4.94
CA TYR A 49 10.55 -7.39 4.75
C TYR A 49 10.17 -6.58 3.52
N GLU A 50 8.94 -6.78 3.06
CA GLU A 50 8.37 -6.09 1.91
C GLU A 50 7.32 -5.09 2.39
N PRO A 51 7.58 -3.77 2.29
CA PRO A 51 6.66 -2.76 2.78
C PRO A 51 5.50 -2.53 1.83
N ILE A 52 4.29 -2.47 2.40
CA ILE A 52 3.09 -1.97 1.74
C ILE A 52 2.70 -0.68 2.45
N ILE A 53 2.62 0.42 1.71
CA ILE A 53 2.21 1.71 2.27
C ILE A 53 0.70 1.82 2.17
N ALA A 54 0.04 1.87 3.33
CA ALA A 54 -1.41 1.96 3.43
C ALA A 54 -1.91 3.36 3.05
N HIS A 55 -3.09 3.41 2.43
CA HIS A 55 -3.82 4.63 2.06
C HIS A 55 -2.91 5.79 1.63
N VAL A 56 -2.06 5.50 0.65
CA VAL A 56 -1.00 6.43 0.17
C VAL A 56 -1.56 7.76 -0.35
N GLU A 57 -2.83 7.79 -0.75
CA GLU A 57 -3.54 8.98 -1.19
C GLU A 57 -3.86 9.97 -0.06
N ARG A 58 -3.56 9.63 1.19
CA ARG A 58 -3.80 10.49 2.35
C ARG A 58 -2.58 11.27 2.81
N TYR A 59 -1.42 11.00 2.26
CA TYR A 59 -0.19 11.69 2.68
C TYR A 59 0.11 12.86 1.75
N GLN A 60 0.39 14.02 2.33
CA GLN A 60 0.71 15.22 1.54
C GLN A 60 1.92 14.99 0.65
N ALA A 61 2.94 14.31 1.16
CA ALA A 61 4.19 14.08 0.43
C ALA A 61 3.98 13.27 -0.86
N THR A 62 3.13 12.24 -0.81
CA THR A 62 2.85 11.39 -1.98
C THR A 62 1.87 12.05 -2.95
N VAL A 63 0.82 12.66 -2.43
CA VAL A 63 -0.23 13.32 -3.25
C VAL A 63 0.34 14.50 -4.02
N LYS A 64 1.28 15.24 -3.45
CA LYS A 64 1.95 16.36 -4.11
C LYS A 64 2.91 15.94 -5.21
N SER A 65 3.39 14.70 -5.17
CA SER A 65 4.42 14.24 -6.10
C SER A 65 4.23 12.77 -6.45
N VAL A 66 3.70 12.51 -7.63
CA VAL A 66 3.65 11.16 -8.20
C VAL A 66 5.07 10.63 -8.42
N GLY A 67 6.04 11.52 -8.71
CA GLY A 67 7.45 11.15 -8.78
C GLY A 67 7.98 10.55 -7.50
N PHE A 68 7.61 11.09 -6.34
CA PHE A 68 7.97 10.51 -5.05
C PHE A 68 7.32 9.13 -4.87
N SER A 69 6.07 8.97 -5.26
CA SER A 69 5.39 7.67 -5.23
C SER A 69 6.11 6.65 -6.11
N SER A 70 6.54 7.06 -7.30
CA SER A 70 7.35 6.21 -8.18
C SER A 70 8.69 5.81 -7.54
N ASP A 71 9.36 6.75 -6.86
CA ASP A 71 10.61 6.47 -6.15
C ASP A 71 10.41 5.40 -5.06
N LEU A 72 9.30 5.47 -4.33
CA LEU A 72 8.98 4.48 -3.29
C LEU A 72 8.79 3.08 -3.90
N VAL A 73 8.11 3.00 -5.04
CA VAL A 73 7.94 1.71 -5.76
C VAL A 73 9.29 1.20 -6.27
N ASP A 74 10.12 2.07 -6.81
CA ASP A 74 11.47 1.71 -7.27
C ASP A 74 12.35 1.19 -6.13
N MET A 75 12.17 1.69 -4.91
CA MET A 75 12.85 1.17 -3.72
C MET A 75 12.41 -0.25 -3.36
N GLY A 76 11.20 -0.64 -3.74
CA GLY A 76 10.63 -1.94 -3.41
C GLY A 76 9.34 -1.87 -2.60
N ALA A 77 8.81 -0.69 -2.32
CA ALA A 77 7.52 -0.54 -1.65
C ALA A 77 6.37 -0.81 -2.61
N ARG A 78 5.26 -1.27 -2.06
CA ARG A 78 4.01 -1.41 -2.80
C ARG A 78 2.99 -0.43 -2.22
N LEU A 79 2.14 0.13 -3.07
CA LEU A 79 1.22 1.20 -2.69
C LEU A 79 -0.21 0.67 -2.63
N GLN A 80 -0.88 0.97 -1.52
CA GLN A 80 -2.29 0.64 -1.32
C GLN A 80 -3.08 1.94 -1.21
N VAL A 81 -4.22 1.99 -1.87
CA VAL A 81 -5.18 3.09 -1.74
C VAL A 81 -6.51 2.57 -1.21
N ASN A 82 -7.30 3.46 -0.64
CA ASN A 82 -8.65 3.12 -0.18
C ASN A 82 -9.64 3.15 -1.35
N VAL A 83 -10.55 2.19 -1.37
CA VAL A 83 -11.58 2.08 -2.40
C VAL A 83 -12.47 3.33 -2.45
N GLU A 84 -12.77 3.91 -1.31
CA GLU A 84 -13.57 5.13 -1.22
C GLU A 84 -12.91 6.30 -1.98
N SER A 85 -11.59 6.37 -1.94
CA SER A 85 -10.82 7.40 -2.65
C SER A 85 -10.89 7.22 -4.17
N ILE A 86 -10.79 5.98 -4.65
CA ILE A 86 -10.93 5.67 -6.08
C ILE A 86 -12.31 6.06 -6.60
N LEU A 87 -13.35 5.78 -5.79
CA LEU A 87 -14.75 6.08 -6.15
C LEU A 87 -15.11 7.55 -6.00
N GLY A 88 -14.20 8.39 -5.48
CA GLY A 88 -14.44 9.81 -5.31
C GLY A 88 -15.25 10.19 -4.08
N LYS A 89 -15.35 9.29 -3.10
CA LYS A 89 -16.11 9.50 -1.87
C LYS A 89 -15.30 10.14 -0.74
N TYR A 90 -14.03 10.42 -0.97
CA TYR A 90 -13.18 11.10 0.00
C TYR A 90 -12.91 12.53 -0.47
N THR A 91 -11.81 12.81 -1.14
CA THR A 91 -11.53 14.12 -1.73
C THR A 91 -11.30 14.01 -3.23
N TRP A 92 -11.53 15.11 -3.94
CA TRP A 92 -11.27 15.17 -5.38
C TRP A 92 -9.77 14.99 -5.68
N GLY A 93 -8.92 15.60 -4.84
CA GLY A 93 -7.47 15.46 -4.97
C GLY A 93 -7.00 14.02 -4.79
N ALA A 94 -7.57 13.30 -3.83
CA ALA A 94 -7.27 11.88 -3.63
C ALA A 94 -7.70 11.03 -4.83
N LYS A 95 -8.90 11.27 -5.37
CA LYS A 95 -9.37 10.58 -6.56
C LYS A 95 -8.45 10.81 -7.75
N ARG A 96 -8.04 12.07 -7.96
CA ARG A 96 -7.12 12.45 -9.04
C ARG A 96 -5.77 11.77 -8.88
N TYR A 97 -5.24 11.73 -7.67
CA TYR A 97 -3.98 11.05 -7.37
C TYR A 97 -4.07 9.53 -7.63
N CYS A 98 -5.15 8.89 -7.17
CA CYS A 98 -5.38 7.46 -7.45
C CYS A 98 -5.41 7.17 -8.95
N ARG A 99 -6.04 8.04 -9.74
CA ARG A 99 -6.08 7.91 -11.18
C ARG A 99 -4.68 7.99 -11.80
N LYS A 100 -3.83 8.88 -11.31
CA LYS A 100 -2.43 8.98 -11.76
C LYS A 100 -1.64 7.71 -11.42
N LEU A 101 -1.82 7.17 -10.21
CA LEU A 101 -1.16 5.91 -9.82
C LEU A 101 -1.55 4.76 -10.76
N MET A 102 -2.83 4.67 -11.12
CA MET A 102 -3.30 3.65 -12.05
C MET A 102 -2.68 3.82 -13.43
N LYS A 103 -2.67 5.05 -13.96
CA LYS A 103 -2.12 5.34 -15.30
C LYS A 103 -0.63 5.04 -15.39
N GLU A 104 0.13 5.27 -14.34
CA GLU A 104 1.57 5.04 -14.29
C GLU A 104 1.94 3.63 -13.77
N ASP A 105 0.94 2.79 -13.55
CA ASP A 105 1.10 1.42 -13.07
C ASP A 105 1.88 1.34 -11.73
N LEU A 106 1.57 2.25 -10.83
CA LEU A 106 2.17 2.32 -9.50
C LEU A 106 1.29 1.72 -8.41
N LEU A 107 0.01 1.49 -8.69
CA LEU A 107 -0.93 0.95 -7.72
C LEU A 107 -0.69 -0.55 -7.52
N GLY A 108 -0.62 -0.97 -6.26
CA GLY A 108 -0.45 -2.39 -5.91
C GLY A 108 -1.70 -3.03 -5.35
N PHE A 109 -2.42 -2.31 -4.49
CA PHE A 109 -3.55 -2.84 -3.74
C PHE A 109 -4.65 -1.81 -3.58
N VAL A 110 -5.88 -2.29 -3.47
CA VAL A 110 -7.02 -1.48 -3.06
C VAL A 110 -7.63 -2.13 -1.82
N GLY A 111 -7.80 -1.33 -0.77
CA GLY A 111 -8.36 -1.80 0.48
C GLY A 111 -9.55 -0.97 0.93
N SER A 112 -10.23 -1.44 1.95
CA SER A 112 -11.22 -0.66 2.68
C SER A 112 -10.60 -0.17 3.98
N ASP A 113 -10.76 1.11 4.29
CA ASP A 113 -10.37 1.68 5.58
C ASP A 113 -11.51 1.55 6.59
N SER A 114 -12.18 0.40 6.55
CA SER A 114 -13.35 0.15 7.37
C SER A 114 -12.92 -0.26 8.78
N HIS A 115 -12.88 0.69 9.69
CA HIS A 115 -12.70 0.43 11.12
C HIS A 115 -13.95 -0.12 11.79
N ASN A 116 -15.07 -0.18 11.07
CA ASN A 116 -16.35 -0.60 11.60
C ASN A 116 -16.98 -1.70 10.73
N THR A 117 -16.77 -2.94 11.13
CA THR A 117 -17.27 -4.12 10.42
C THR A 117 -18.80 -4.32 10.56
N LYS A 118 -19.46 -3.52 11.42
CA LYS A 118 -20.88 -3.75 11.74
C LYS A 118 -21.86 -2.97 10.86
N THR A 119 -21.44 -1.93 10.12
CA THR A 119 -22.39 -1.01 9.46
C THR A 119 -22.12 -0.77 7.98
N ARG A 120 -21.02 -1.24 7.40
CA ARG A 120 -20.74 -1.08 5.97
C ARG A 120 -20.10 -2.32 5.38
N ILE A 121 -20.77 -2.90 4.38
CA ILE A 121 -20.11 -3.78 3.43
C ILE A 121 -19.09 -2.92 2.68
N PRO A 122 -17.79 -3.26 2.68
CA PRO A 122 -16.79 -2.50 1.92
C PRO A 122 -17.18 -2.43 0.45
N ASN A 123 -17.06 -1.24 -0.16
CA ASN A 123 -17.36 -1.01 -1.58
C ASN A 123 -16.30 -1.63 -2.52
N ILE A 124 -15.71 -2.75 -2.13
CA ILE A 124 -14.66 -3.42 -2.92
C ILE A 124 -15.20 -3.86 -4.27
N GLY A 125 -16.41 -4.44 -4.31
CA GLY A 125 -17.03 -4.85 -5.57
C GLY A 125 -17.25 -3.68 -6.53
N ALA A 126 -17.73 -2.54 -6.01
CA ALA A 126 -17.89 -1.33 -6.81
C ALA A 126 -16.55 -0.77 -7.27
N GLY A 127 -15.52 -0.86 -6.43
CA GLY A 127 -14.16 -0.45 -6.78
C GLY A 127 -13.58 -1.31 -7.90
N ALA A 128 -13.73 -2.62 -7.80
CA ALA A 128 -13.26 -3.56 -8.83
C ALA A 128 -13.95 -3.30 -10.18
N ALA A 129 -15.26 -3.07 -10.16
CA ALA A 129 -16.02 -2.74 -11.37
C ALA A 129 -15.55 -1.42 -12.00
N TYR A 130 -15.31 -0.40 -11.17
CA TYR A 130 -14.79 0.90 -11.62
C TYR A 130 -13.40 0.76 -12.27
N VAL A 131 -12.49 0.06 -11.60
CA VAL A 131 -11.12 -0.15 -12.10
C VAL A 131 -11.13 -0.97 -13.39
N SER A 132 -11.96 -2.01 -13.45
CA SER A 132 -12.13 -2.83 -14.66
C SER A 132 -12.59 -1.98 -15.84
N LYS A 133 -13.55 -1.09 -15.61
CA LYS A 133 -14.06 -0.18 -16.66
C LYS A 133 -12.99 0.82 -17.13
N LYS A 134 -12.17 1.35 -16.20
CA LYS A 134 -11.18 2.38 -16.54
C LYS A 134 -9.87 1.82 -17.06
N MET A 135 -9.42 0.68 -16.52
CA MET A 135 -8.09 0.12 -16.79
C MET A 135 -8.11 -1.25 -17.48
N GLY A 136 -9.29 -1.86 -17.62
CA GLY A 136 -9.44 -3.19 -18.18
C GLY A 136 -9.50 -4.29 -17.12
N GLU A 137 -10.06 -5.45 -17.51
CA GLU A 137 -10.26 -6.58 -16.61
C GLU A 137 -8.95 -7.18 -16.11
N ALA A 138 -7.94 -7.29 -16.95
CA ALA A 138 -6.64 -7.83 -16.57
C ALA A 138 -5.96 -7.01 -15.47
N TYR A 139 -6.03 -5.68 -15.58
CA TYR A 139 -5.51 -4.78 -14.56
C TYR A 139 -6.28 -4.94 -13.24
N ALA A 140 -7.61 -4.95 -13.29
CA ALA A 140 -8.44 -5.12 -12.11
C ALA A 140 -8.19 -6.47 -11.42
N GLU A 141 -8.06 -7.56 -12.19
CA GLU A 141 -7.74 -8.89 -11.67
C GLU A 141 -6.41 -8.89 -10.94
N ARG A 142 -5.39 -8.25 -11.48
CA ARG A 142 -4.09 -8.15 -10.83
C ARG A 142 -4.17 -7.42 -9.49
N ILE A 143 -4.87 -6.29 -9.43
CA ILE A 143 -4.95 -5.45 -8.22
C ILE A 143 -5.84 -6.07 -7.14
N PHE A 144 -6.99 -6.62 -7.53
CA PHE A 144 -7.99 -7.10 -6.57
C PHE A 144 -7.87 -8.59 -6.24
N HIS A 145 -7.15 -9.34 -7.04
CA HIS A 145 -7.00 -10.78 -6.84
C HIS A 145 -5.54 -11.22 -6.78
N ASP A 146 -4.77 -11.03 -7.85
CA ASP A 146 -3.43 -11.62 -7.96
C ASP A 146 -2.46 -11.08 -6.91
N ASN A 147 -2.42 -9.77 -6.70
CA ASN A 147 -1.52 -9.16 -5.72
C ASN A 147 -1.88 -9.55 -4.28
N PRO A 148 -3.15 -9.52 -3.84
CA PRO A 148 -3.51 -10.06 -2.53
C PRO A 148 -3.16 -11.55 -2.36
N MET A 149 -3.32 -12.35 -3.40
CA MET A 149 -2.98 -13.78 -3.35
C MET A 149 -1.49 -14.03 -3.18
N GLU A 150 -0.63 -13.15 -3.68
CA GLU A 150 0.83 -13.22 -3.43
C GLU A 150 1.14 -13.18 -1.93
N ILE A 151 0.45 -12.32 -1.18
CA ILE A 151 0.63 -12.21 0.27
C ILE A 151 0.22 -13.52 0.96
N LEU A 152 -0.90 -14.10 0.56
CA LEU A 152 -1.39 -15.35 1.13
C LEU A 152 -0.48 -16.53 0.80
N ARG A 153 0.07 -16.61 -0.41
CA ARG A 153 1.05 -17.62 -0.79
C ARG A 153 2.33 -17.50 0.02
N ASP A 154 2.83 -16.29 0.17
CA ASP A 154 4.03 -16.01 0.97
C ASP A 154 3.82 -16.41 2.44
N ALA A 155 2.59 -16.23 2.94
CA ALA A 155 2.20 -16.63 4.29
C ALA A 155 1.99 -18.15 4.45
N GLY A 156 1.97 -18.92 3.36
CA GLY A 156 1.68 -20.35 3.39
C GLY A 156 0.20 -20.69 3.56
N GLU A 157 -0.71 -19.75 3.31
CA GLU A 157 -2.17 -19.95 3.45
C GLU A 157 -2.79 -20.69 2.25
N ILE A 158 -2.08 -20.68 1.12
CA ILE A 158 -2.52 -21.35 -0.12
C ILE A 158 -1.35 -21.96 -0.89
#